data_ac17814122ae7caf71ee245db524b453
#
_entry.id   ac17814122ae7caf71ee245db524b453
#
_cell.length_a   1.000
_cell.length_b   1.000
_cell.length_c   1.000
_cell.angle_alpha   90.00
_cell.angle_beta   90.00
_cell.angle_gamma   90.00
#
_symmetry.space_group_name_H-M   'P 1'
#
loop_
_entity.id
_entity.type
_entity.pdbx_description
1 polymer ?
#
loop_
_entity_poly.entity_id
_entity_poly.type
_entity_poly.pdbx_seq_one_letter_code
_entity_poly.pdbx_strand_id
1 'polypeptide(L)'
;RNLLTSFNEGEDIYFDEPTHVYTHAKTGKVFKSATTWLKGYEDQFDSDRISASCSKKWGIPQEDILGMWESNGNAASGFGTAIHAVMEHYFTYKTVGKAVQISAGKEKNAALPNHPFLQQLIFDLEKVRVDGDAVQEALVSSAKLGICGLIDDLFIVDRKKKICRIRDYKITFDILVEKTDLKAPFGYLGGAKLGKNFVQLSFYGYLMSLSGWTIEGVDIYNWDGEWSVHTLEGPKLMKTMLLVGSELSKKKR
;
A
#
# COMPACT_ATOMS: atom_id res chain seq x y z
N ARG A 1 14.92 -0.30 -14.04
CA ARG A 1 13.65 0.46 -14.19
C ARG A 1 12.63 -0.39 -14.90
N ASN A 2 11.46 -0.56 -14.27
CA ASN A 2 10.34 -1.30 -14.84
C ASN A 2 9.38 -0.31 -15.50
N LEU A 3 8.92 -0.61 -16.72
CA LEU A 3 7.86 0.16 -17.37
C LEU A 3 6.52 -0.40 -16.91
N LEU A 4 5.70 0.44 -16.30
CA LEU A 4 4.36 0.11 -15.84
C LEU A 4 3.35 0.99 -16.54
N THR A 5 2.19 0.45 -16.90
CA THR A 5 1.09 1.23 -17.47
C THR A 5 0.05 1.49 -16.40
N SER A 6 -0.34 2.75 -16.22
CA SER A 6 -1.34 3.16 -15.24
C SER A 6 -2.71 2.56 -15.58
N PHE A 7 -3.30 1.85 -14.62
CA PHE A 7 -4.58 1.18 -14.78
C PHE A 7 -5.73 2.16 -15.09
N ASN A 8 -5.70 3.32 -14.49
CA ASN A 8 -6.78 4.30 -14.58
C ASN A 8 -6.62 5.33 -15.70
N GLU A 9 -5.40 5.70 -16.08
CA GLU A 9 -5.13 6.69 -17.13
C GLU A 9 -4.50 6.10 -18.41
N GLY A 10 -3.98 4.87 -18.37
CA GLY A 10 -3.26 4.25 -19.49
C GLY A 10 -1.90 4.90 -19.79
N GLU A 11 -1.39 5.71 -18.88
CA GLU A 11 -0.09 6.38 -19.03
C GLU A 11 1.06 5.46 -18.63
N ASP A 12 2.15 5.50 -19.39
CA ASP A 12 3.35 4.73 -19.12
C ASP A 12 4.26 5.46 -18.14
N ILE A 13 4.65 4.75 -17.09
CA ILE A 13 5.46 5.27 -15.99
C ILE A 13 6.63 4.31 -15.73
N TYR A 14 7.84 4.83 -15.72
CA TYR A 14 9.02 4.09 -15.27
C TYR A 14 9.05 4.08 -13.74
N PHE A 15 9.09 2.89 -13.17
CA PHE A 15 9.33 2.67 -11.75
C PHE A 15 10.76 2.19 -11.53
N ASP A 16 11.50 2.92 -10.72
CA ASP A 16 12.84 2.56 -10.28
C ASP A 16 12.74 2.02 -8.86
N GLU A 17 12.72 0.69 -8.74
CA GLU A 17 12.46 -0.01 -7.48
C GLU A 17 13.47 0.33 -6.38
N PRO A 18 14.81 0.36 -6.63
CA PRO A 18 15.80 0.70 -5.60
C PRO A 18 15.62 2.09 -5.01
N THR A 19 15.21 3.06 -5.80
CA THR A 19 15.04 4.46 -5.36
C THR A 19 13.59 4.83 -5.06
N HIS A 20 12.62 3.94 -5.36
CA HIS A 20 11.18 4.17 -5.27
C HIS A 20 10.71 5.42 -6.04
N VAL A 21 11.35 5.71 -7.17
CA VAL A 21 11.05 6.87 -8.01
C VAL A 21 10.19 6.48 -9.20
N TYR A 22 9.10 7.20 -9.38
CA TYR A 22 8.19 7.07 -10.51
C TYR A 22 8.42 8.21 -11.49
N THR A 23 8.64 7.90 -12.77
CA THR A 23 8.91 8.90 -13.80
C THR A 23 7.99 8.69 -15.00
N HIS A 24 7.25 9.70 -15.40
CA HIS A 24 6.39 9.64 -16.58
C HIS A 24 7.21 9.38 -17.84
N ALA A 25 6.87 8.34 -18.60
CA ALA A 25 7.72 7.86 -19.70
C ALA A 25 7.92 8.89 -20.82
N LYS A 26 6.86 9.64 -21.17
CA LYS A 26 6.92 10.63 -22.27
C LYS A 26 7.55 11.96 -21.87
N THR A 27 7.32 12.41 -20.63
CA THR A 27 7.69 13.79 -20.22
C THR A 27 8.90 13.86 -19.31
N GLY A 28 9.35 12.73 -18.76
CA GLY A 28 10.41 12.69 -17.74
C GLY A 28 10.01 13.28 -16.38
N LYS A 29 8.74 13.67 -16.20
CA LYS A 29 8.25 14.23 -14.95
C LYS A 29 8.27 13.19 -13.84
N VAL A 30 8.88 13.53 -12.71
CA VAL A 30 8.85 12.69 -11.50
C VAL A 30 7.50 12.85 -10.83
N PHE A 31 6.88 11.73 -10.50
CA PHE A 31 5.62 11.66 -9.77
C PHE A 31 5.87 11.50 -8.26
N LYS A 32 5.03 12.13 -7.48
CA LYS A 32 5.03 11.95 -6.03
C LYS A 32 4.17 10.75 -5.65
N SER A 33 4.72 9.80 -4.89
CA SER A 33 3.96 8.65 -4.42
C SER A 33 2.99 9.03 -3.31
N ALA A 34 1.94 8.19 -3.11
CA ALA A 34 0.98 8.33 -2.03
C ALA A 34 1.66 8.35 -0.65
N THR A 35 2.62 7.45 -0.42
CA THR A 35 3.37 7.36 0.83
C THR A 35 4.22 8.61 1.09
N THR A 36 4.86 9.14 0.05
CA THR A 36 5.62 10.41 0.16
C THR A 36 4.69 11.60 0.43
N TRP A 37 3.50 11.62 -0.16
CA TRP A 37 2.51 12.67 0.09
C TRP A 37 1.99 12.61 1.52
N LEU A 38 1.71 11.40 2.02
CA LEU A 38 1.12 11.15 3.33
C LEU A 38 2.06 11.54 4.49
N LYS A 39 3.39 11.44 4.31
CA LYS A 39 4.39 11.90 5.30
C LYS A 39 4.16 13.36 5.77
N GLY A 40 3.51 14.19 4.97
CA GLY A 40 3.16 15.56 5.37
C GLY A 40 2.06 15.65 6.42
N TYR A 41 1.33 14.57 6.67
CA TYR A 41 0.21 14.49 7.62
C TYR A 41 0.51 13.61 8.84
N GLU A 42 1.76 13.19 8.99
CA GLU A 42 2.25 12.43 10.14
C GLU A 42 3.18 13.27 10.99
N ASP A 43 3.22 13.00 12.28
CA ASP A 43 4.30 13.51 13.11
C ASP A 43 5.58 12.75 12.79
N GLN A 44 6.66 13.49 12.67
CA GLN A 44 7.96 12.88 12.43
C GLN A 44 8.44 12.22 13.73
N PHE A 45 8.83 10.96 13.63
CA PHE A 45 9.48 10.25 14.73
C PHE A 45 10.89 10.83 14.94
N ASP A 46 11.10 11.49 16.07
CA ASP A 46 12.40 12.05 16.45
C ASP A 46 13.25 10.94 17.08
N SER A 47 13.90 10.16 16.23
CA SER A 47 14.74 9.03 16.64
C SER A 47 15.86 9.45 17.58
N ASP A 48 16.49 10.59 17.34
CA ASP A 48 17.61 11.06 18.12
C ASP A 48 17.20 11.45 19.55
N ARG A 49 16.14 12.24 19.67
CA ARG A 49 15.61 12.65 20.98
C ARG A 49 15.10 11.46 21.80
N ILE A 50 14.37 10.55 21.14
CA ILE A 50 13.76 9.40 21.83
C ILE A 50 14.84 8.39 22.23
N SER A 51 15.79 8.07 21.34
CA SER A 51 16.90 7.17 21.65
C SER A 51 17.80 7.70 22.78
N ALA A 52 18.07 9.03 22.80
CA ALA A 52 18.79 9.65 23.91
C ALA A 52 18.05 9.51 25.25
N SER A 53 16.72 9.64 25.25
CA SER A 53 15.91 9.40 26.45
C SER A 53 15.94 7.93 26.88
N CYS A 54 15.84 7.01 25.94
CA CYS A 54 15.94 5.57 26.18
C CYS A 54 17.32 5.19 26.73
N SER A 55 18.39 5.74 26.16
CA SER A 55 19.76 5.53 26.60
C SER A 55 19.94 5.88 28.07
N LYS A 56 19.46 7.06 28.49
CA LYS A 56 19.48 7.48 29.89
C LYS A 56 18.70 6.54 30.83
N LYS A 57 17.55 6.05 30.34
CA LYS A 57 16.65 5.18 31.11
C LYS A 57 17.19 3.76 31.26
N TRP A 58 17.78 3.21 30.20
CA TRP A 58 18.16 1.80 30.13
C TRP A 58 19.64 1.56 30.36
N GLY A 59 20.48 2.60 30.37
CA GLY A 59 21.93 2.47 30.48
C GLY A 59 22.59 1.84 29.24
N ILE A 60 21.92 1.88 28.08
CA ILE A 60 22.42 1.36 26.82
C ILE A 60 22.93 2.55 25.98
N PRO A 61 24.10 2.46 25.31
CA PRO A 61 24.56 3.49 24.40
C PRO A 61 23.49 3.87 23.36
N GLN A 62 23.36 5.16 23.07
CA GLN A 62 22.34 5.64 22.11
C GLN A 62 22.51 5.04 20.73
N GLU A 63 23.74 4.87 20.28
CA GLU A 63 24.09 4.26 18.99
C GLU A 63 23.62 2.81 18.88
N ASP A 64 23.72 2.03 19.98
CA ASP A 64 23.22 0.66 20.01
C ASP A 64 21.69 0.60 19.89
N ILE A 65 20.99 1.53 20.54
CA ILE A 65 19.53 1.64 20.43
C ILE A 65 19.12 1.99 19.00
N LEU A 66 19.78 2.94 18.37
CA LEU A 66 19.52 3.31 16.98
C LEU A 66 19.81 2.15 16.03
N GLY A 67 20.93 1.44 16.21
CA GLY A 67 21.27 0.24 15.44
C GLY A 67 20.25 -0.89 15.60
N MET A 68 19.74 -1.11 16.82
CA MET A 68 18.65 -2.07 17.07
C MET A 68 17.36 -1.69 16.33
N TRP A 69 16.98 -0.41 16.36
CA TRP A 69 15.78 0.07 15.68
C TRP A 69 15.89 -0.05 14.16
N GLU A 70 17.05 0.31 13.59
CA GLU A 70 17.33 0.16 12.18
C GLU A 70 17.27 -1.31 11.76
N SER A 71 17.94 -2.19 12.48
CA SER A 71 17.96 -3.63 12.20
C SER A 71 16.55 -4.23 12.24
N ASN A 72 15.76 -3.88 13.26
CA ASN A 72 14.37 -4.32 13.38
C ASN A 72 13.49 -3.78 12.24
N GLY A 73 13.68 -2.51 11.86
CA GLY A 73 12.97 -1.90 10.75
C GLY A 73 13.27 -2.58 9.41
N ASN A 74 14.54 -2.85 9.15
CA ASN A 74 14.99 -3.54 7.94
C ASN A 74 14.48 -4.98 7.87
N ALA A 75 14.53 -5.72 8.98
CA ALA A 75 14.00 -7.09 9.05
C ALA A 75 12.48 -7.12 8.81
N ALA A 76 11.73 -6.23 9.46
CA ALA A 76 10.28 -6.14 9.27
C ALA A 76 9.90 -5.74 7.84
N SER A 77 10.62 -4.79 7.23
CA SER A 77 10.41 -4.37 5.84
C SER A 77 10.74 -5.49 4.86
N GLY A 78 11.87 -6.18 5.04
CA GLY A 78 12.26 -7.31 4.18
C GLY A 78 11.26 -8.47 4.26
N PHE A 79 10.79 -8.80 5.46
CA PHE A 79 9.76 -9.82 5.65
C PHE A 79 8.43 -9.42 4.98
N GLY A 80 7.96 -8.19 5.17
CA GLY A 80 6.76 -7.68 4.52
C GLY A 80 6.86 -7.76 3.00
N THR A 81 7.97 -7.28 2.42
CA THR A 81 8.21 -7.32 0.98
C THR A 81 8.18 -8.77 0.43
N ALA A 82 8.80 -9.71 1.13
CA ALA A 82 8.78 -11.11 0.72
C ALA A 82 7.37 -11.70 0.73
N ILE A 83 6.56 -11.40 1.74
CA ILE A 83 5.17 -11.85 1.82
C ILE A 83 4.32 -11.23 0.69
N HIS A 84 4.45 -9.92 0.44
CA HIS A 84 3.75 -9.25 -0.67
C HIS A 84 4.09 -9.90 -2.02
N ALA A 85 5.37 -10.14 -2.30
CA ALA A 85 5.80 -10.79 -3.55
C ALA A 85 5.21 -12.19 -3.71
N VAL A 86 5.10 -12.95 -2.62
CA VAL A 86 4.46 -14.28 -2.64
C VAL A 86 2.97 -14.19 -2.91
N MET A 87 2.28 -13.25 -2.27
CA MET A 87 0.84 -13.03 -2.46
C MET A 87 0.53 -12.52 -3.88
N GLU A 88 1.28 -11.51 -4.34
CA GLU A 88 1.19 -11.01 -5.72
C GLU A 88 1.31 -12.14 -6.72
N HIS A 89 2.37 -12.95 -6.59
CA HIS A 89 2.60 -14.09 -7.47
C HIS A 89 1.43 -15.08 -7.43
N TYR A 90 1.04 -15.51 -6.24
CA TYR A 90 -0.03 -16.50 -6.07
C TYR A 90 -1.37 -16.02 -6.64
N PHE A 91 -1.84 -14.83 -6.26
CA PHE A 91 -3.14 -14.33 -6.70
C PHE A 91 -3.17 -13.91 -8.16
N THR A 92 -2.06 -13.42 -8.72
CA THR A 92 -1.94 -13.17 -10.16
C THR A 92 -2.19 -14.45 -10.96
N TYR A 93 -1.54 -15.56 -10.59
CA TYR A 93 -1.71 -16.82 -11.31
C TYR A 93 -3.02 -17.52 -11.00
N LYS A 94 -3.53 -17.43 -9.80
CA LYS A 94 -4.85 -17.96 -9.43
C LYS A 94 -5.97 -17.27 -10.22
N THR A 95 -5.93 -15.96 -10.34
CA THR A 95 -6.96 -15.16 -11.03
C THR A 95 -6.95 -15.42 -12.55
N VAL A 96 -5.79 -15.59 -13.15
CA VAL A 96 -5.67 -15.80 -14.60
C VAL A 96 -5.96 -17.26 -15.00
N GLY A 97 -5.90 -18.22 -14.06
CA GLY A 97 -6.20 -19.64 -14.29
C GLY A 97 -5.35 -20.32 -15.37
N LYS A 98 -4.25 -19.68 -15.80
CA LYS A 98 -3.34 -20.15 -16.85
C LYS A 98 -1.90 -19.79 -16.48
N ALA A 99 -0.94 -20.60 -16.95
CA ALA A 99 0.47 -20.21 -16.97
C ALA A 99 0.61 -18.93 -17.83
N VAL A 100 1.00 -17.83 -17.19
CA VAL A 100 1.29 -16.60 -17.92
C VAL A 100 2.72 -16.69 -18.40
N GLN A 101 2.91 -16.66 -19.72
CA GLN A 101 4.22 -16.42 -20.31
C GLN A 101 4.64 -14.99 -19.99
N ILE A 102 5.48 -14.82 -19.00
CA ILE A 102 6.14 -13.53 -18.77
C ILE A 102 7.30 -13.44 -19.77
N SER A 103 7.53 -12.25 -20.27
CA SER A 103 8.44 -11.83 -21.34
C SER A 103 9.90 -12.35 -21.32
N ALA A 104 10.21 -13.38 -20.57
CA ALA A 104 11.49 -14.07 -20.53
C ALA A 104 11.40 -15.57 -20.86
N GLY A 105 10.32 -16.05 -21.49
CA GLY A 105 10.18 -17.42 -21.97
C GLY A 105 10.12 -18.50 -20.88
N LYS A 106 9.89 -18.15 -19.62
CA LYS A 106 9.72 -19.09 -18.53
C LYS A 106 8.25 -19.16 -18.12
N GLU A 107 7.65 -20.33 -18.32
CA GLU A 107 6.34 -20.64 -17.71
C GLU A 107 6.46 -20.57 -16.18
N LYS A 108 5.70 -19.68 -15.57
CA LYS A 108 5.53 -19.67 -14.13
C LYS A 108 4.12 -20.21 -13.83
N ASN A 109 4.06 -21.31 -13.15
CA ASN A 109 2.82 -21.87 -12.63
C ASN A 109 2.49 -21.20 -11.30
N ALA A 110 1.19 -21.03 -11.02
CA ALA A 110 0.70 -20.63 -9.69
C ALA A 110 0.99 -21.75 -8.69
N ALA A 111 2.26 -21.90 -8.33
CA ALA A 111 2.67 -22.83 -7.31
C ALA A 111 2.72 -22.12 -5.97
N LEU A 112 2.09 -22.73 -4.96
CA LEU A 112 2.32 -22.34 -3.57
C LEU A 112 3.83 -22.39 -3.29
N PRO A 113 4.37 -21.43 -2.55
CA PRO A 113 5.77 -21.45 -2.17
C PRO A 113 6.06 -22.75 -1.42
N ASN A 114 7.21 -23.35 -1.66
CA ASN A 114 7.62 -24.58 -0.97
C ASN A 114 8.10 -24.29 0.47
N HIS A 115 7.23 -23.63 1.25
CA HIS A 115 7.48 -23.30 2.63
C HIS A 115 6.18 -23.40 3.44
N PRO A 116 6.09 -24.30 4.43
CA PRO A 116 4.83 -24.57 5.16
C PRO A 116 4.17 -23.32 5.75
N PHE A 117 4.94 -22.42 6.32
CA PHE A 117 4.43 -21.17 6.88
C PHE A 117 3.76 -20.29 5.81
N LEU A 118 4.40 -20.13 4.64
CA LEU A 118 3.84 -19.30 3.56
C LEU A 118 2.59 -19.94 2.95
N GLN A 119 2.55 -21.28 2.85
CA GLN A 119 1.36 -22.00 2.42
C GLN A 119 0.20 -21.78 3.40
N GLN A 120 0.46 -21.93 4.70
CA GLN A 120 -0.57 -21.72 5.72
C GLN A 120 -1.08 -20.28 5.71
N LEU A 121 -0.20 -19.30 5.60
CA LEU A 121 -0.55 -17.88 5.53
C LEU A 121 -1.48 -17.58 4.34
N ILE A 122 -1.20 -18.15 3.16
CA ILE A 122 -2.06 -18.01 1.98
C ILE A 122 -3.42 -18.71 2.20
N PHE A 123 -3.43 -19.95 2.69
CA PHE A 123 -4.68 -20.68 2.95
C PHE A 123 -5.56 -19.98 3.97
N ASP A 124 -4.98 -19.38 4.99
CA ASP A 124 -5.74 -18.61 5.98
C ASP A 124 -6.27 -17.29 5.41
N LEU A 125 -5.49 -16.62 4.54
CA LEU A 125 -5.97 -15.44 3.82
C LEU A 125 -7.14 -15.78 2.89
N GLU A 126 -7.11 -16.91 2.20
CA GLU A 126 -8.19 -17.34 1.31
C GLU A 126 -9.53 -17.57 2.04
N LYS A 127 -9.52 -17.85 3.33
CA LYS A 127 -10.75 -18.00 4.14
C LYS A 127 -11.46 -16.65 4.37
N VAL A 128 -10.72 -15.55 4.37
CA VAL A 128 -11.25 -14.21 4.65
C VAL A 128 -11.30 -13.31 3.42
N ARG A 129 -10.52 -13.63 2.38
CA ARG A 129 -10.47 -12.86 1.14
C ARG A 129 -11.57 -13.33 0.17
N VAL A 130 -12.34 -12.39 -0.35
CA VAL A 130 -13.30 -12.66 -1.43
C VAL A 130 -12.55 -12.79 -2.74
N ASP A 131 -12.71 -13.93 -3.42
CA ASP A 131 -12.14 -14.17 -4.75
C ASP A 131 -12.97 -13.54 -5.85
N GLY A 132 -12.31 -13.21 -6.97
CA GLY A 132 -12.97 -12.66 -8.16
C GLY A 132 -12.00 -11.99 -9.12
N ASP A 133 -12.52 -11.12 -9.97
CA ASP A 133 -11.73 -10.32 -10.91
C ASP A 133 -10.87 -9.32 -10.11
N ALA A 134 -9.56 -9.50 -10.14
CA ALA A 134 -8.63 -8.66 -9.40
C ALA A 134 -7.35 -8.39 -10.19
N VAL A 135 -6.77 -7.21 -9.99
CA VAL A 135 -5.48 -6.82 -10.57
C VAL A 135 -4.50 -6.60 -9.43
N GLN A 136 -3.44 -7.42 -9.40
CA GLN A 136 -2.38 -7.29 -8.41
C GLN A 136 -1.40 -6.19 -8.83
N GLU A 137 -0.83 -5.47 -7.84
CA GLU A 137 0.14 -4.38 -8.05
C GLU A 137 -0.34 -3.36 -9.11
N ALA A 138 -1.63 -2.98 -9.02
CA ALA A 138 -2.22 -2.05 -9.97
C ALA A 138 -1.65 -0.63 -9.78
N LEU A 139 -0.85 -0.17 -10.74
CA LEU A 139 -0.40 1.22 -10.77
C LEU A 139 -1.58 2.16 -11.06
N VAL A 140 -1.78 3.14 -10.21
CA VAL A 140 -2.74 4.24 -10.43
C VAL A 140 -2.03 5.58 -10.41
N SER A 141 -2.45 6.49 -11.27
CA SER A 141 -1.77 7.78 -11.43
C SER A 141 -2.71 8.93 -11.77
N SER A 142 -2.19 10.13 -11.64
CA SER A 142 -2.70 11.32 -12.32
C SER A 142 -1.56 12.15 -12.86
N ALA A 143 -1.37 12.12 -14.19
CA ALA A 143 -0.35 12.92 -14.87
C ALA A 143 -0.59 14.42 -14.62
N LYS A 144 -1.84 14.85 -14.59
CA LYS A 144 -2.25 16.22 -14.26
C LYS A 144 -1.80 16.64 -12.88
N LEU A 145 -1.95 15.78 -11.88
CA LEU A 145 -1.56 16.08 -10.49
C LEU A 145 -0.07 15.78 -10.22
N GLY A 146 0.55 14.94 -11.04
CA GLY A 146 1.94 14.49 -10.87
C GLY A 146 2.08 13.54 -9.67
N ILE A 147 1.11 12.65 -9.50
CA ILE A 147 1.03 11.72 -8.37
C ILE A 147 0.70 10.31 -8.85
N CYS A 148 1.13 9.32 -8.11
CA CYS A 148 0.87 7.91 -8.41
C CYS A 148 0.97 7.03 -7.18
N GLY A 149 0.64 5.74 -7.33
CA GLY A 149 0.89 4.70 -6.36
C GLY A 149 0.51 3.32 -6.88
N LEU A 150 0.95 2.30 -6.17
CA LEU A 150 0.61 0.92 -6.43
C LEU A 150 -0.46 0.45 -5.43
N ILE A 151 -1.46 -0.24 -5.95
CA ILE A 151 -2.51 -0.91 -5.17
C ILE A 151 -2.17 -2.38 -5.14
N ASP A 152 -1.99 -2.96 -3.97
CA ASP A 152 -1.60 -4.37 -3.83
C ASP A 152 -2.62 -5.31 -4.51
N ASP A 153 -3.92 -5.06 -4.29
CA ASP A 153 -5.01 -5.88 -4.85
C ASP A 153 -6.21 -4.98 -5.20
N LEU A 154 -6.38 -4.68 -6.48
CA LEU A 154 -7.54 -3.96 -7.00
C LEU A 154 -8.64 -4.94 -7.40
N PHE A 155 -9.63 -5.12 -6.54
CA PHE A 155 -10.77 -6.01 -6.77
C PHE A 155 -11.87 -5.33 -7.59
N ILE A 156 -12.17 -5.90 -8.74
CA ILE A 156 -13.17 -5.38 -9.67
C ILE A 156 -14.53 -5.99 -9.37
N VAL A 157 -15.43 -5.20 -8.81
CA VAL A 157 -16.81 -5.62 -8.52
C VAL A 157 -17.65 -5.68 -9.79
N ASP A 158 -17.57 -4.62 -10.59
CA ASP A 158 -18.26 -4.55 -11.90
C ASP A 158 -17.42 -3.72 -12.87
N ARG A 159 -16.79 -4.41 -13.82
CA ARG A 159 -15.92 -3.76 -14.81
C ARG A 159 -16.67 -2.84 -15.76
N LYS A 160 -17.91 -3.19 -16.11
CA LYS A 160 -18.73 -2.37 -17.04
C LYS A 160 -19.21 -1.09 -16.38
N LYS A 161 -19.60 -1.16 -15.12
CA LYS A 161 -20.03 0.00 -14.33
C LYS A 161 -18.85 0.73 -13.69
N LYS A 162 -17.63 0.23 -13.84
CA LYS A 162 -16.42 0.74 -13.19
C LYS A 162 -16.57 0.81 -11.68
N ILE A 163 -16.94 -0.31 -11.05
CA ILE A 163 -17.05 -0.43 -9.59
C ILE A 163 -15.92 -1.31 -9.09
N CYS A 164 -15.21 -0.87 -8.05
CA CYS A 164 -14.11 -1.63 -7.46
C CYS A 164 -13.99 -1.42 -5.95
N ARG A 165 -13.21 -2.30 -5.33
CA ARG A 165 -12.68 -2.17 -3.96
C ARG A 165 -11.16 -2.16 -4.02
N ILE A 166 -10.54 -1.44 -3.12
CA ILE A 166 -9.09 -1.35 -3.02
C ILE A 166 -8.67 -2.13 -1.79
N ARG A 167 -7.75 -3.06 -1.96
CA ARG A 167 -7.27 -3.95 -0.91
C ARG A 167 -5.78 -3.80 -0.73
N ASP A 168 -5.35 -3.95 0.50
CA ASP A 168 -3.95 -3.80 0.90
C ASP A 168 -3.62 -4.85 1.96
N TYR A 169 -2.42 -5.41 1.89
CA TYR A 169 -1.95 -6.43 2.82
C TYR A 169 -0.96 -5.83 3.80
N LYS A 170 -1.14 -6.14 5.07
CA LYS A 170 -0.22 -5.70 6.13
C LYS A 170 0.17 -6.87 7.03
N ILE A 171 1.44 -6.92 7.35
CA ILE A 171 2.00 -7.90 8.29
C ILE A 171 2.54 -7.11 9.48
N THR A 172 1.68 -6.90 10.48
CA THR A 172 2.08 -6.08 11.63
C THR A 172 1.23 -6.38 12.87
N PHE A 173 1.90 -6.47 14.02
CA PHE A 173 1.28 -6.70 15.33
C PHE A 173 0.72 -5.41 15.97
N ASP A 174 0.92 -4.26 15.36
CA ASP A 174 0.61 -2.97 15.95
C ASP A 174 -0.31 -2.09 15.09
N ILE A 175 -1.13 -2.70 14.23
CA ILE A 175 -1.97 -1.95 13.29
C ILE A 175 -2.99 -1.04 14.01
N LEU A 176 -3.45 -1.46 15.19
CA LEU A 176 -4.41 -0.71 16.02
C LEU A 176 -3.75 0.14 17.11
N VAL A 177 -2.42 0.04 17.28
CA VAL A 177 -1.72 0.76 18.33
C VAL A 177 -1.57 2.23 17.93
N GLU A 178 -2.13 3.11 18.73
CA GLU A 178 -1.96 4.56 18.56
C GLU A 178 -0.55 4.97 19.00
N LYS A 179 0.25 5.45 18.06
CA LYS A 179 1.63 5.90 18.30
C LYS A 179 1.82 7.39 18.03
N THR A 180 1.11 7.90 17.04
CA THR A 180 1.20 9.29 16.59
C THR A 180 -0.14 9.69 15.99
N ASP A 181 -0.57 10.92 16.20
CA ASP A 181 -1.79 11.43 15.59
C ASP A 181 -1.58 11.78 14.12
N LEU A 182 -2.60 11.47 13.32
CA LEU A 182 -2.71 12.04 11.99
C LEU A 182 -3.07 13.53 12.12
N LYS A 183 -2.31 14.38 11.42
CA LYS A 183 -2.60 15.82 11.36
C LYS A 183 -3.93 16.10 10.64
N ALA A 184 -4.48 17.27 10.90
CA ALA A 184 -5.64 17.74 10.15
C ALA A 184 -5.34 17.70 8.62
N PRO A 185 -6.32 17.30 7.79
CA PRO A 185 -7.72 17.05 8.14
C PRO A 185 -8.05 15.59 8.50
N PHE A 186 -7.08 14.70 8.65
CA PHE A 186 -7.27 13.25 8.75
C PHE A 186 -7.33 12.71 10.18
N GLY A 187 -7.12 13.53 11.22
CA GLY A 187 -7.08 13.11 12.61
C GLY A 187 -8.30 12.32 13.10
N TYR A 188 -9.47 12.48 12.45
CA TYR A 188 -10.68 11.71 12.79
C TYR A 188 -10.60 10.20 12.47
N LEU A 189 -9.55 9.76 11.78
CA LEU A 189 -9.28 8.34 11.52
C LEU A 189 -8.46 7.67 12.63
N GLY A 190 -8.00 8.43 13.60
CA GLY A 190 -7.16 7.96 14.70
C GLY A 190 -5.67 7.98 14.37
N GLY A 191 -4.85 7.85 15.41
CA GLY A 191 -3.38 7.88 15.32
C GLY A 191 -2.72 6.54 15.08
N ALA A 192 -3.49 5.46 14.95
CA ALA A 192 -2.98 4.14 14.65
C ALA A 192 -2.51 4.01 13.19
N LYS A 193 -1.66 3.03 12.92
CA LYS A 193 -1.25 2.68 11.54
C LYS A 193 -2.45 2.44 10.63
N LEU A 194 -3.55 1.91 11.19
CA LEU A 194 -4.80 1.68 10.46
C LEU A 194 -5.34 2.97 9.84
N GLY A 195 -5.44 4.05 10.62
CA GLY A 195 -5.91 5.35 10.11
C GLY A 195 -5.06 5.88 8.97
N LYS A 196 -3.74 5.78 9.10
CA LYS A 196 -2.78 6.13 8.05
C LYS A 196 -2.99 5.33 6.77
N ASN A 197 -3.14 4.00 6.89
CA ASN A 197 -3.38 3.13 5.74
C ASN A 197 -4.72 3.46 5.07
N PHE A 198 -5.77 3.78 5.83
CA PHE A 198 -7.04 4.23 5.25
C PHE A 198 -6.90 5.53 4.45
N VAL A 199 -6.08 6.48 4.89
CA VAL A 199 -5.78 7.69 4.09
C VAL A 199 -5.06 7.31 2.80
N GLN A 200 -4.08 6.42 2.87
CA GLN A 200 -3.34 5.93 1.69
C GLN A 200 -4.27 5.27 0.67
N LEU A 201 -5.14 4.36 1.09
CA LEU A 201 -6.07 3.68 0.18
C LEU A 201 -7.14 4.64 -0.35
N SER A 202 -7.58 5.60 0.46
CA SER A 202 -8.49 6.67 -0.01
C SER A 202 -7.82 7.60 -1.03
N PHE A 203 -6.50 7.79 -0.95
CA PHE A 203 -5.74 8.50 -1.99
C PHE A 203 -5.80 7.74 -3.32
N TYR A 204 -5.59 6.43 -3.32
CA TYR A 204 -5.75 5.61 -4.53
C TYR A 204 -7.20 5.64 -5.04
N GLY A 205 -8.17 5.55 -4.15
CA GLY A 205 -9.59 5.67 -4.47
C GLY A 205 -9.92 7.01 -5.15
N TYR A 206 -9.34 8.10 -4.65
CA TYR A 206 -9.48 9.40 -5.29
C TYR A 206 -8.90 9.41 -6.70
N LEU A 207 -7.71 8.84 -6.94
CA LEU A 207 -7.12 8.74 -8.28
C LEU A 207 -8.00 7.94 -9.24
N MET A 208 -8.52 6.80 -8.78
CA MET A 208 -9.44 5.97 -9.54
C MET A 208 -10.73 6.72 -9.89
N SER A 209 -11.27 7.50 -8.94
CA SER A 209 -12.49 8.29 -9.16
C SER A 209 -12.33 9.38 -10.23
N LEU A 210 -11.13 9.93 -10.43
CA LEU A 210 -10.84 10.88 -11.50
C LEU A 210 -11.03 10.28 -12.90
N SER A 211 -10.96 8.94 -13.01
CA SER A 211 -11.18 8.19 -14.27
C SER A 211 -12.56 7.52 -14.30
N GLY A 212 -13.47 7.95 -13.43
CA GLY A 212 -14.87 7.53 -13.40
C GLY A 212 -15.12 6.19 -12.71
N TRP A 213 -14.18 5.69 -11.89
CA TRP A 213 -14.41 4.53 -11.04
C TRP A 213 -15.16 4.89 -9.76
N THR A 214 -16.10 4.04 -9.39
CA THR A 214 -16.77 4.10 -8.08
C THR A 214 -16.05 3.16 -7.11
N ILE A 215 -15.68 3.66 -5.95
CA ILE A 215 -14.99 2.90 -4.91
C ILE A 215 -16.02 2.51 -3.84
N GLU A 216 -16.38 1.24 -3.76
CA GLU A 216 -17.33 0.75 -2.75
C GLU A 216 -16.72 0.69 -1.37
N GLY A 217 -15.44 0.39 -1.29
CA GLY A 217 -14.74 0.27 -0.03
C GLY A 217 -13.24 0.13 -0.20
N VAL A 218 -12.52 0.30 0.89
CA VAL A 218 -11.11 -0.04 1.00
C VAL A 218 -10.93 -1.00 2.17
N ASP A 219 -10.18 -2.08 1.95
CA ASP A 219 -10.00 -3.17 2.89
C ASP A 219 -8.51 -3.35 3.19
N ILE A 220 -8.18 -3.45 4.46
CA ILE A 220 -6.83 -3.77 4.93
C ILE A 220 -6.89 -5.17 5.54
N TYR A 221 -6.22 -6.11 4.91
CA TYR A 221 -6.00 -7.45 5.42
C TYR A 221 -4.73 -7.44 6.25
N ASN A 222 -4.86 -7.52 7.56
CA ASN A 222 -3.72 -7.53 8.47
C ASN A 222 -3.49 -8.91 9.06
N TRP A 223 -2.24 -9.36 9.03
CA TRP A 223 -1.79 -10.57 9.71
C TRP A 223 -0.94 -10.21 10.93
N ASP A 224 -1.34 -10.70 12.09
CA ASP A 224 -0.64 -10.56 13.36
C ASP A 224 -0.57 -11.88 14.16
N GLY A 225 -0.58 -13.00 13.43
CA GLY A 225 -0.73 -14.35 13.91
C GLY A 225 -1.95 -15.02 13.28
N GLU A 226 -2.96 -14.23 12.97
CA GLU A 226 -4.14 -14.59 12.20
C GLU A 226 -4.54 -13.41 11.30
N TRP A 227 -5.37 -13.69 10.27
CA TRP A 227 -5.85 -12.64 9.38
C TRP A 227 -7.08 -11.92 9.96
N SER A 228 -6.99 -10.61 10.02
CA SER A 228 -8.12 -9.72 10.29
C SER A 228 -8.37 -8.79 9.12
N VAL A 229 -9.63 -8.35 8.95
CA VAL A 229 -10.02 -7.43 7.87
C VAL A 229 -10.56 -6.16 8.47
N HIS A 230 -9.96 -5.04 8.11
CA HIS A 230 -10.41 -3.71 8.53
C HIS A 230 -10.92 -2.96 7.30
N THR A 231 -12.16 -2.51 7.34
CA THR A 231 -12.84 -1.88 6.21
C THR A 231 -13.17 -0.42 6.49
N LEU A 232 -12.96 0.43 5.49
CA LEU A 232 -13.50 1.79 5.43
C LEU A 232 -14.39 1.91 4.19
N GLU A 233 -15.66 2.25 4.40
CA GLU A 233 -16.66 2.37 3.33
C GLU A 233 -17.69 3.46 3.60
N GLY A 234 -18.64 3.63 2.68
CA GLY A 234 -19.77 4.56 2.80
C GLY A 234 -19.34 6.01 3.01
N PRO A 235 -20.08 6.78 3.85
CA PRO A 235 -19.83 8.21 4.01
C PRO A 235 -18.44 8.56 4.55
N LYS A 236 -17.85 7.67 5.36
CA LYS A 236 -16.51 7.91 5.94
C LYS A 236 -15.42 7.80 4.88
N LEU A 237 -15.51 6.80 3.97
CA LEU A 237 -14.62 6.69 2.82
C LEU A 237 -14.78 7.89 1.89
N MET A 238 -16.01 8.23 1.52
CA MET A 238 -16.29 9.37 0.65
C MET A 238 -15.71 10.66 1.19
N LYS A 239 -15.93 10.94 2.49
CA LYS A 239 -15.33 12.09 3.18
C LYS A 239 -13.81 12.08 3.07
N THR A 240 -13.16 10.91 3.30
CA THR A 240 -11.70 10.81 3.24
C THR A 240 -11.17 11.10 1.85
N MET A 241 -11.79 10.53 0.81
CA MET A 241 -11.42 10.78 -0.59
C MET A 241 -11.59 12.26 -0.98
N LEU A 242 -12.67 12.91 -0.58
CA LEU A 242 -12.89 14.34 -0.83
C LEU A 242 -11.84 15.22 -0.13
N LEU A 243 -11.44 14.89 1.09
CA LEU A 243 -10.38 15.59 1.80
C LEU A 243 -9.03 15.39 1.10
N VAL A 244 -8.70 14.18 0.65
CA VAL A 244 -7.49 13.94 -0.17
C VAL A 244 -7.49 14.84 -1.40
N GLY A 245 -8.58 14.87 -2.15
CA GLY A 245 -8.72 15.72 -3.35
C GLY A 245 -8.54 17.21 -3.04
N SER A 246 -9.12 17.68 -1.93
CA SER A 246 -8.96 19.06 -1.45
C SER A 246 -7.50 19.39 -1.15
N GLU A 247 -6.81 18.54 -0.39
CA GLU A 247 -5.41 18.73 -0.02
C GLU A 247 -4.46 18.69 -1.23
N LEU A 248 -4.72 17.82 -2.21
CA LEU A 248 -3.96 17.77 -3.46
C LEU A 248 -4.14 19.03 -4.31
N SER A 249 -5.32 19.65 -4.24
CA SER A 249 -5.63 20.88 -4.98
C SER A 249 -4.96 22.12 -4.38
N LYS A 250 -4.77 22.17 -3.06
CA LYS A 250 -4.09 23.28 -2.36
C LYS A 250 -2.62 23.45 -2.75
N LYS A 251 -1.92 22.34 -3.01
CA LYS A 251 -0.47 22.35 -3.35
C LYS A 251 -0.16 22.83 -4.77
N LYS A 252 -1.17 23.25 -5.55
CA LYS A 252 -1.02 23.84 -6.89
C LYS A 252 -1.03 25.38 -6.89
N ARG A 253 -1.30 26.00 -5.76
CA ARG A 253 -1.22 27.44 -5.57
C ARG A 253 0.08 27.80 -4.87
#